data_b0e92a396905058a82bcb5dc417bdbce
#
_entry.id   b0e92a396905058a82bcb5dc417bdbce
#
_cell.length_a   1.000
_cell.length_b   1.000
_cell.length_c   1.000
_cell.angle_alpha   90.00
_cell.angle_beta   90.00
_cell.angle_gamma   90.00
#
_symmetry.space_group_name_H-M   'P 1'
#
loop_
_entity.id
_entity.type
_entity.pdbx_description
1 polymer ?
#
loop_
_entity_poly.entity_id
_entity_poly.type
_entity_poly.pdbx_seq_one_letter_code
_entity_poly.pdbx_strand_id
1 'polypeptide(L)'
;MALGPRLDLRQTQSLVMTPQMQQAIKLLALSNLEIESYVAGALESNPLLEIGEIRSEKAEGERDTAPSEHEATPDFDGDSALDIADYARDPDSSPADRGDWAGSAASGAGEDALPDLENRERGGITLAEHLTDQIGAEAHDAREALVASRIVHELDEAGYLHTELREIADALNVPLTEVERALAVVQSLDPTGVGARNLSECLALQAKEADRYDPCMARLIDHLDVLAGGDIARLRRLCDVDEDDFADMLAELRSYDPKPGCRYGGGGEAAVVPDVLVEPAKGGGWTIRLNEATLPRLVVNRDYFVELKAGSRDKASRAWLNEQLGEADWLIRVLDQRQKTILKTASEIVTRQEGFFREGVSAMRPLTLREVAETIEMHESTVSRVTSNKFLSCPRGTFEMKYFFSSGVGAADGEGASSEAIKARIRALCGAEDEKKILSDQKLADMLNAEGFDLARRTVAKYREAIGIGSSAQRRREKKLRSL
;
A
#
# COMPACT_ATOMS: atom_id res chain seq x y z
N MET A 1 35.89 -63.58 -12.29
CA MET A 1 35.12 -62.62 -11.53
C MET A 1 34.15 -61.94 -12.46
N ALA A 2 32.88 -62.28 -12.41
CA ALA A 2 31.87 -61.73 -13.30
C ALA A 2 31.22 -60.52 -12.61
N LEU A 3 31.40 -59.33 -13.18
CA LEU A 3 30.73 -58.10 -12.77
C LEU A 3 29.31 -58.10 -13.42
N GLY A 4 28.30 -58.44 -12.60
CA GLY A 4 26.90 -58.27 -13.03
C GLY A 4 26.46 -56.79 -12.81
N PRO A 5 25.71 -56.20 -13.76
CA PRO A 5 25.17 -54.86 -13.56
C PRO A 5 24.11 -54.86 -12.46
N ARG A 6 24.31 -54.10 -11.40
CA ARG A 6 23.26 -53.79 -10.43
C ARG A 6 22.38 -52.67 -10.98
N LEU A 7 21.12 -52.96 -11.22
CA LEU A 7 20.08 -51.96 -11.50
C LEU A 7 19.64 -51.34 -10.18
N ASP A 8 20.10 -50.14 -9.89
CA ASP A 8 19.54 -49.27 -8.83
C ASP A 8 18.30 -48.58 -9.38
N LEU A 9 17.13 -49.10 -9.08
CA LEU A 9 15.85 -48.43 -9.32
C LEU A 9 15.73 -47.29 -8.30
N ARG A 10 16.11 -46.05 -8.66
CA ARG A 10 15.73 -44.84 -7.94
C ARG A 10 14.31 -44.46 -8.33
N GLN A 11 13.37 -44.77 -7.48
CA GLN A 11 12.00 -44.32 -7.60
C GLN A 11 11.95 -42.86 -7.16
N THR A 12 12.01 -41.93 -8.11
CA THR A 12 11.75 -40.49 -7.84
C THR A 12 10.23 -40.35 -7.79
N GLN A 13 9.68 -40.19 -6.59
CA GLN A 13 8.31 -39.76 -6.40
C GLN A 13 8.25 -38.28 -6.78
N SER A 14 7.77 -37.98 -7.98
CA SER A 14 7.35 -36.63 -8.33
C SER A 14 5.95 -36.39 -7.76
N LEU A 15 5.83 -35.54 -6.77
CA LEU A 15 4.53 -35.06 -6.27
C LEU A 15 3.80 -34.36 -7.42
N VAL A 16 2.81 -34.96 -7.99
CA VAL A 16 1.90 -34.32 -8.95
C VAL A 16 0.94 -33.48 -8.15
N MET A 17 1.08 -32.14 -8.24
CA MET A 17 0.19 -31.19 -7.57
C MET A 17 -1.22 -31.31 -8.17
N THR A 18 -2.21 -31.61 -7.33
CA THR A 18 -3.61 -31.59 -7.74
C THR A 18 -4.11 -30.17 -8.01
N PRO A 19 -5.11 -29.98 -8.90
CA PRO A 19 -5.69 -28.66 -9.17
C PRO A 19 -6.19 -27.96 -7.91
N GLN A 20 -6.76 -28.69 -6.96
CA GLN A 20 -7.23 -28.17 -5.67
C GLN A 20 -6.09 -27.63 -4.81
N MET A 21 -4.93 -28.32 -4.78
CA MET A 21 -3.73 -27.79 -4.10
C MET A 21 -3.23 -26.49 -4.73
N GLN A 22 -3.25 -26.40 -6.06
CA GLN A 22 -2.85 -25.19 -6.76
C GLN A 22 -3.78 -24.03 -6.43
N GLN A 23 -5.09 -24.28 -6.37
CA GLN A 23 -6.09 -23.28 -5.96
C GLN A 23 -5.92 -22.87 -4.50
N ALA A 24 -5.69 -23.79 -3.58
CA ALA A 24 -5.43 -23.48 -2.16
C ALA A 24 -4.19 -22.59 -1.99
N ILE A 25 -3.10 -22.92 -2.70
CA ILE A 25 -1.87 -22.11 -2.71
C ILE A 25 -2.12 -20.71 -3.29
N LYS A 26 -2.94 -20.60 -4.34
CA LYS A 26 -3.33 -19.31 -4.93
C LYS A 26 -4.14 -18.48 -3.93
N LEU A 27 -5.11 -19.09 -3.24
CA LEU A 27 -5.93 -18.43 -2.23
C LEU A 27 -5.11 -17.89 -1.05
N LEU A 28 -3.98 -18.53 -0.69
CA LEU A 28 -3.08 -18.00 0.35
C LEU A 28 -2.41 -16.68 -0.06
N ALA A 29 -2.11 -16.48 -1.35
CA ALA A 29 -1.41 -15.32 -1.86
C ALA A 29 -2.32 -14.12 -2.13
N LEU A 30 -3.62 -14.33 -2.37
CA LEU A 30 -4.57 -13.27 -2.72
C LEU A 30 -4.71 -12.22 -1.61
N SER A 31 -4.95 -10.96 -2.01
CA SER A 31 -5.37 -9.88 -1.12
C SER A 31 -6.80 -10.11 -0.61
N ASN A 32 -7.27 -9.31 0.34
CA ASN A 32 -8.65 -9.43 0.84
C ASN A 32 -9.68 -9.06 -0.23
N LEU A 33 -9.46 -8.01 -1.01
CA LEU A 33 -10.33 -7.62 -2.12
C LEU A 33 -10.45 -8.72 -3.19
N GLU A 34 -9.33 -9.37 -3.53
CA GLU A 34 -9.33 -10.48 -4.48
C GLU A 34 -10.08 -11.70 -3.92
N ILE A 35 -10.03 -11.92 -2.60
CA ILE A 35 -10.80 -12.99 -1.96
C ILE A 35 -12.28 -12.66 -1.94
N GLU A 36 -12.67 -11.43 -1.64
CA GLU A 36 -14.06 -11.01 -1.71
C GLU A 36 -14.64 -11.26 -3.10
N SER A 37 -13.92 -10.88 -4.15
CA SER A 37 -14.35 -11.14 -5.53
C SER A 37 -14.41 -12.65 -5.85
N TYR A 38 -13.44 -13.44 -5.36
CA TYR A 38 -13.45 -14.89 -5.52
C TYR A 38 -14.62 -15.55 -4.79
N VAL A 39 -14.90 -15.12 -3.56
CA VAL A 39 -16.03 -15.61 -2.75
C VAL A 39 -17.37 -15.21 -3.39
N ALA A 40 -17.49 -13.98 -3.91
CA ALA A 40 -18.69 -13.57 -4.64
C ALA A 40 -18.96 -14.50 -5.85
N GLY A 41 -17.94 -14.78 -6.66
CA GLY A 41 -18.07 -15.76 -7.76
C GLY A 41 -18.41 -17.17 -7.30
N ALA A 42 -17.89 -17.61 -6.14
CA ALA A 42 -18.23 -18.92 -5.57
C ALA A 42 -19.67 -18.97 -5.06
N LEU A 43 -20.20 -17.89 -4.48
CA LEU A 43 -21.60 -17.76 -4.05
C LEU A 43 -22.58 -17.80 -5.25
N GLU A 44 -22.21 -17.18 -6.37
CA GLU A 44 -23.02 -17.24 -7.59
C GLU A 44 -23.06 -18.63 -8.20
N SER A 45 -21.95 -19.36 -8.14
CA SER A 45 -21.84 -20.71 -8.75
C SER A 45 -22.38 -21.84 -7.88
N ASN A 46 -22.32 -21.69 -6.54
CA ASN A 46 -22.69 -22.73 -5.60
C ASN A 46 -23.90 -22.32 -4.73
N PRO A 47 -25.09 -22.86 -4.99
CA PRO A 47 -26.33 -22.49 -4.27
C PRO A 47 -26.37 -22.96 -2.82
N LEU A 48 -25.39 -23.73 -2.36
CA LEU A 48 -25.31 -24.23 -0.97
C LEU A 48 -24.50 -23.31 -0.05
N LEU A 49 -23.78 -22.32 -0.62
CA LEU A 49 -23.01 -21.35 0.12
C LEU A 49 -23.85 -20.12 0.47
N GLU A 50 -23.75 -19.67 1.68
CA GLU A 50 -24.39 -18.45 2.18
C GLU A 50 -23.40 -17.60 2.97
N ILE A 51 -23.61 -16.29 2.99
CA ILE A 51 -22.88 -15.38 3.86
C ILE A 51 -23.53 -15.42 5.24
N GLY A 52 -22.79 -15.89 6.24
CA GLY A 52 -23.25 -15.88 7.62
C GLY A 52 -23.32 -14.45 8.16
N GLU A 53 -24.44 -14.07 8.77
CA GLU A 53 -24.57 -12.77 9.46
C GLU A 53 -23.53 -12.67 10.58
N ILE A 54 -22.79 -11.56 10.59
CA ILE A 54 -21.89 -11.20 11.69
C ILE A 54 -22.80 -10.79 12.85
N ARG A 55 -23.15 -11.73 13.72
CA ARG A 55 -23.74 -11.39 15.02
C ARG A 55 -22.64 -10.65 15.80
N SER A 56 -22.69 -9.35 15.80
CA SER A 56 -21.96 -8.55 16.79
C SER A 56 -22.49 -8.95 18.16
N GLU A 57 -21.76 -9.77 18.88
CA GLU A 57 -22.01 -9.98 20.31
C GLU A 57 -21.73 -8.65 21.05
N LYS A 58 -22.74 -7.79 21.03
CA LYS A 58 -22.86 -6.72 22.00
C LYS A 58 -23.06 -7.41 23.34
N ALA A 59 -22.12 -7.23 24.24
CA ALA A 59 -22.17 -7.62 25.62
C ALA A 59 -23.54 -7.23 26.22
N GLU A 60 -24.42 -8.20 26.41
CA GLU A 60 -25.53 -8.09 27.33
C GLU A 60 -25.27 -9.00 28.52
N GLY A 61 -25.29 -8.35 29.66
CA GLY A 61 -24.92 -8.86 30.94
C GLY A 61 -25.70 -10.08 31.42
N GLU A 62 -25.07 -10.74 32.32
CA GLU A 62 -25.56 -11.53 33.44
C GLU A 62 -27.03 -11.99 33.37
N ARG A 63 -27.22 -13.27 33.12
CA ARG A 63 -28.32 -14.02 33.74
C ARG A 63 -27.80 -15.37 34.19
N ASP A 64 -27.69 -15.49 35.50
CA ASP A 64 -27.67 -16.74 36.24
C ASP A 64 -28.78 -17.70 35.77
N THR A 65 -28.39 -18.88 35.34
CA THR A 65 -29.17 -20.11 35.56
C THR A 65 -28.26 -21.33 35.51
N ALA A 66 -28.44 -22.19 36.47
CA ALA A 66 -27.70 -23.37 36.84
C ALA A 66 -27.63 -24.48 35.75
N PRO A 67 -26.72 -25.47 35.91
CA PRO A 67 -26.31 -26.40 34.86
C PRO A 67 -27.32 -27.53 34.68
N SER A 68 -27.62 -27.85 33.43
CA SER A 68 -28.18 -29.15 33.06
C SER A 68 -27.11 -29.95 32.28
N GLU A 69 -26.78 -31.07 32.90
CA GLU A 69 -25.94 -32.13 32.35
C GLU A 69 -26.57 -32.75 31.08
N HIS A 70 -25.70 -33.14 30.16
CA HIS A 70 -25.75 -34.04 29.03
C HIS A 70 -25.59 -33.35 27.69
N GLU A 71 -24.49 -33.58 27.00
CA GLU A 71 -24.10 -34.76 26.21
C GLU A 71 -22.65 -34.60 25.72
N ALA A 72 -21.98 -35.71 25.65
CA ALA A 72 -20.58 -35.85 25.25
C ALA A 72 -20.28 -35.28 23.86
N THR A 73 -19.46 -34.27 23.84
CA THR A 73 -18.72 -33.90 22.63
C THR A 73 -17.58 -34.89 22.44
N PRO A 74 -17.37 -35.47 21.23
CA PRO A 74 -16.14 -36.20 21.00
C PRO A 74 -14.96 -35.25 21.06
N ASP A 75 -14.00 -35.57 21.93
CA ASP A 75 -12.69 -34.97 21.98
C ASP A 75 -12.06 -34.97 20.58
N PHE A 76 -11.99 -33.79 19.98
CA PHE A 76 -11.21 -33.55 18.77
C PHE A 76 -9.86 -33.04 19.23
N ASP A 77 -8.95 -34.00 19.44
CA ASP A 77 -7.54 -33.72 19.68
C ASP A 77 -6.98 -32.97 18.46
N GLY A 78 -6.90 -31.67 18.60
CA GLY A 78 -6.53 -30.74 17.54
C GLY A 78 -5.05 -30.52 17.45
N ASP A 79 -4.28 -31.49 17.03
CA ASP A 79 -2.91 -31.24 16.55
C ASP A 79 -2.59 -32.15 15.35
N SER A 80 -3.29 -31.91 14.26
CA SER A 80 -2.88 -32.38 12.95
C SER A 80 -2.63 -31.15 12.09
N ALA A 81 -1.38 -30.72 12.01
CA ALA A 81 -0.92 -29.98 10.84
C ALA A 81 -1.45 -30.73 9.62
N LEU A 82 -2.29 -30.09 8.81
CA LEU A 82 -2.78 -30.67 7.57
C LEU A 82 -1.56 -31.02 6.73
N ASP A 83 -1.12 -32.27 6.84
CA ASP A 83 -0.09 -32.83 6.00
C ASP A 83 -0.65 -32.83 4.58
N ILE A 84 0.00 -32.13 3.69
CA ILE A 84 -0.35 -32.01 2.27
C ILE A 84 -0.46 -33.42 1.63
N ALA A 85 0.03 -34.45 2.32
CA ALA A 85 -0.03 -35.83 1.92
C ALA A 85 -1.41 -36.49 2.11
N ASP A 86 -2.32 -35.99 2.94
CA ASP A 86 -3.63 -36.58 3.19
C ASP A 86 -4.67 -36.27 2.11
N TYR A 87 -4.45 -35.29 1.26
CA TYR A 87 -5.31 -34.99 0.12
C TYR A 87 -5.08 -35.91 -1.12
N ALA A 88 -4.09 -36.77 -1.04
CA ALA A 88 -3.76 -37.68 -2.17
C ALA A 88 -4.54 -39.00 -2.15
N ARG A 89 -5.51 -39.17 -1.26
CA ARG A 89 -6.25 -40.44 -1.09
C ARG A 89 -7.74 -40.35 -1.37
N ASP A 90 -8.10 -39.89 -2.57
CA ASP A 90 -9.43 -40.16 -3.10
C ASP A 90 -9.30 -40.79 -4.48
N PRO A 91 -9.57 -42.13 -4.63
CA PRO A 91 -9.28 -42.86 -5.86
C PRO A 91 -10.39 -42.78 -6.91
N ASP A 92 -11.35 -41.84 -6.82
CA ASP A 92 -12.53 -41.89 -7.73
C ASP A 92 -12.85 -40.51 -8.36
N SER A 93 -11.88 -39.91 -9.06
CA SER A 93 -12.18 -38.78 -9.96
C SER A 93 -11.61 -39.05 -11.35
N SER A 94 -12.49 -39.48 -12.26
CA SER A 94 -12.23 -39.61 -13.69
C SER A 94 -11.89 -38.29 -14.34
N PRO A 95 -10.91 -38.24 -15.25
CA PRO A 95 -10.53 -37.04 -15.97
C PRO A 95 -11.39 -36.88 -17.24
N ALA A 96 -12.44 -36.08 -17.17
CA ALA A 96 -13.11 -35.55 -18.35
C ALA A 96 -13.75 -34.22 -18.01
N ASP A 97 -13.12 -33.15 -18.29
CA ASP A 97 -13.57 -32.07 -19.18
C ASP A 97 -12.63 -30.87 -19.09
N ARG A 98 -11.84 -30.71 -20.13
CA ARG A 98 -11.11 -29.44 -20.37
C ARG A 98 -12.06 -28.50 -21.06
N GLY A 99 -12.79 -27.72 -20.30
CA GLY A 99 -13.53 -26.56 -20.77
C GLY A 99 -12.65 -25.32 -20.79
N ASP A 100 -12.39 -24.87 -21.96
CA ASP A 100 -11.76 -23.63 -22.39
C ASP A 100 -12.33 -22.41 -21.65
N TRP A 101 -11.58 -21.79 -20.74
CA TRP A 101 -11.93 -20.48 -20.22
C TRP A 101 -10.93 -19.44 -20.71
N ALA A 102 -11.10 -19.06 -21.97
CA ALA A 102 -10.56 -17.84 -22.51
C ALA A 102 -11.72 -17.04 -23.12
N GLY A 103 -12.08 -15.93 -22.48
CA GLY A 103 -12.85 -14.88 -23.13
C GLY A 103 -14.30 -14.75 -22.68
N SER A 104 -14.54 -13.93 -21.66
CA SER A 104 -15.70 -13.07 -21.62
C SER A 104 -15.42 -11.88 -20.70
N ALA A 105 -14.75 -10.89 -21.24
CA ALA A 105 -14.85 -9.53 -20.78
C ALA A 105 -15.77 -8.80 -21.74
N ALA A 106 -17.04 -8.64 -21.39
CA ALA A 106 -17.88 -7.58 -21.97
C ALA A 106 -19.19 -7.42 -21.20
N SER A 107 -19.34 -6.21 -20.67
CA SER A 107 -20.56 -5.42 -20.58
C SER A 107 -21.81 -6.04 -19.92
N GLY A 108 -22.08 -5.51 -18.75
CA GLY A 108 -23.37 -5.43 -18.13
C GLY A 108 -23.41 -4.21 -17.24
N ALA A 109 -23.65 -3.03 -17.85
CA ALA A 109 -24.03 -1.83 -17.12
C ALA A 109 -25.43 -2.07 -16.56
N GLY A 110 -25.53 -2.44 -15.29
CA GLY A 110 -26.75 -2.37 -14.48
C GLY A 110 -26.86 -0.94 -13.96
N GLU A 111 -27.74 -0.14 -14.54
CA GLU A 111 -28.33 1.04 -13.93
C GLU A 111 -29.06 0.58 -12.67
N ASP A 112 -28.46 0.83 -11.51
CA ASP A 112 -29.10 1.15 -10.23
C ASP A 112 -28.08 1.03 -9.06
N ALA A 113 -26.98 1.76 -9.18
CA ALA A 113 -26.22 2.16 -8.01
C ALA A 113 -26.15 3.68 -8.04
N LEU A 114 -27.14 4.34 -7.43
CA LEU A 114 -27.00 5.74 -7.04
C LEU A 114 -25.75 5.83 -6.18
N PRO A 115 -24.71 6.57 -6.57
CA PRO A 115 -23.54 6.73 -5.74
C PRO A 115 -23.98 7.37 -4.43
N ASP A 116 -23.62 6.70 -3.37
CA ASP A 116 -23.91 7.06 -1.99
C ASP A 116 -23.53 8.53 -1.73
N LEU A 117 -24.51 9.39 -1.69
CA LEU A 117 -24.37 10.84 -1.46
C LEU A 117 -23.68 11.13 -0.13
N GLU A 118 -23.79 10.19 0.85
CA GLU A 118 -23.16 10.32 2.17
C GLU A 118 -21.62 10.14 2.12
N ASN A 119 -21.07 9.46 1.11
CA ASN A 119 -19.62 9.35 0.90
C ASN A 119 -19.01 10.57 0.22
N ARG A 120 -19.81 11.41 -0.45
CA ARG A 120 -19.34 12.68 -1.04
C ARG A 120 -19.02 13.75 0.02
N GLU A 121 -19.67 13.72 1.17
CA GLU A 121 -19.40 14.69 2.25
C GLU A 121 -18.07 14.44 2.99
N ARG A 122 -17.41 13.27 2.79
CA ARG A 122 -16.09 12.95 3.36
C ARG A 122 -14.92 13.13 2.40
N GLY A 123 -15.18 13.26 1.13
CA GLY A 123 -14.18 13.66 0.14
C GLY A 123 -14.22 15.18 0.01
N GLY A 124 -13.16 15.88 0.39
CA GLY A 124 -13.05 17.32 0.16
C GLY A 124 -13.28 17.62 -1.32
N ILE A 125 -13.79 18.82 -1.60
CA ILE A 125 -14.02 19.33 -2.97
C ILE A 125 -12.73 19.13 -3.78
N THR A 126 -12.83 18.51 -4.94
CA THR A 126 -11.68 18.31 -5.82
C THR A 126 -11.23 19.63 -6.42
N LEU A 127 -9.94 19.76 -6.80
CA LEU A 127 -9.44 20.95 -7.47
C LEU A 127 -10.27 21.30 -8.71
N ALA A 128 -10.62 20.30 -9.51
CA ALA A 128 -11.40 20.49 -10.73
C ALA A 128 -12.82 21.02 -10.44
N GLU A 129 -13.49 20.52 -9.42
CA GLU A 129 -14.79 21.01 -8.98
C GLU A 129 -14.71 22.46 -8.50
N HIS A 130 -13.72 22.75 -7.63
CA HIS A 130 -13.52 24.12 -7.10
C HIS A 130 -13.24 25.15 -8.19
N LEU A 131 -12.37 24.82 -9.15
CA LEU A 131 -12.06 25.72 -10.27
C LEU A 131 -13.24 25.87 -11.24
N THR A 132 -14.00 24.79 -11.48
CA THR A 132 -15.17 24.84 -12.37
C THR A 132 -16.25 25.76 -11.81
N ASP A 133 -16.46 25.77 -10.51
CA ASP A 133 -17.42 26.68 -9.85
C ASP A 133 -16.98 28.14 -10.02
N GLN A 134 -15.69 28.43 -9.95
CA GLN A 134 -15.16 29.80 -10.13
C GLN A 134 -15.23 30.26 -11.59
N ILE A 135 -15.01 29.38 -12.58
CA ILE A 135 -15.07 29.73 -14.00
C ILE A 135 -16.43 30.35 -14.36
N GLY A 136 -17.51 29.89 -13.74
CA GLY A 136 -18.84 30.44 -13.96
C GLY A 136 -18.99 31.90 -13.57
N ALA A 137 -18.13 32.43 -12.67
CA ALA A 137 -18.14 33.82 -12.23
C ALA A 137 -17.16 34.69 -13.02
N GLU A 138 -16.00 34.15 -13.42
CA GLU A 138 -14.88 34.90 -14.04
C GLU A 138 -14.95 34.92 -15.58
N ALA A 139 -15.52 33.90 -16.21
CA ALA A 139 -15.57 33.82 -17.67
C ALA A 139 -16.55 34.84 -18.26
N HIS A 140 -16.11 35.56 -19.30
CA HIS A 140 -16.90 36.59 -19.96
C HIS A 140 -17.90 36.01 -20.94
N ASP A 141 -17.60 34.88 -21.60
CA ASP A 141 -18.39 34.21 -22.60
C ASP A 141 -18.55 32.71 -22.31
N ALA A 142 -19.70 32.14 -22.72
CA ALA A 142 -19.96 30.70 -22.58
C ALA A 142 -18.93 29.82 -23.34
N ARG A 143 -18.35 30.33 -24.43
CA ARG A 143 -17.26 29.63 -25.14
C ARG A 143 -15.97 29.62 -24.35
N GLU A 144 -15.61 30.76 -23.77
CA GLU A 144 -14.44 30.90 -22.92
C GLU A 144 -14.56 30.01 -21.69
N ALA A 145 -15.74 29.95 -21.06
CA ALA A 145 -16.03 29.04 -19.94
C ALA A 145 -15.84 27.56 -20.32
N LEU A 146 -16.31 27.16 -21.52
CA LEU A 146 -16.16 25.78 -22.00
C LEU A 146 -14.69 25.42 -22.24
N VAL A 147 -13.91 26.32 -22.84
CA VAL A 147 -12.48 26.10 -23.08
C VAL A 147 -11.71 26.08 -21.74
N ALA A 148 -12.03 27.00 -20.83
CA ALA A 148 -11.43 27.05 -19.48
C ALA A 148 -11.74 25.77 -18.68
N SER A 149 -12.98 25.27 -18.72
CA SER A 149 -13.35 24.00 -18.08
C SER A 149 -12.58 22.82 -18.68
N ARG A 150 -12.35 22.82 -20.00
CA ARG A 150 -11.51 21.79 -20.63
C ARG A 150 -10.07 21.86 -20.13
N ILE A 151 -9.49 23.06 -20.00
CA ILE A 151 -8.15 23.26 -19.45
C ILE A 151 -8.07 22.72 -18.02
N VAL A 152 -9.07 23.01 -17.18
CA VAL A 152 -9.12 22.51 -15.78
C VAL A 152 -9.08 20.99 -15.70
N HIS A 153 -9.74 20.29 -16.63
CA HIS A 153 -9.69 18.83 -16.67
C HIS A 153 -8.36 18.23 -17.18
N GLU A 154 -7.50 19.05 -17.79
CA GLU A 154 -6.14 18.64 -18.22
C GLU A 154 -5.08 18.98 -17.19
N LEU A 155 -5.44 19.63 -16.07
CA LEU A 155 -4.51 19.92 -14.98
C LEU A 155 -4.15 18.65 -14.22
N ASP A 156 -2.92 18.58 -13.75
CA ASP A 156 -2.48 17.55 -12.81
C ASP A 156 -2.94 17.85 -11.37
N GLU A 157 -2.69 16.92 -10.44
CA GLU A 157 -3.03 17.08 -9.02
C GLU A 157 -2.33 18.27 -8.35
N ALA A 158 -1.19 18.70 -8.88
CA ALA A 158 -0.46 19.87 -8.40
C ALA A 158 -0.97 21.20 -8.97
N GLY A 159 -1.83 21.14 -10.00
CA GLY A 159 -2.40 22.29 -10.68
C GLY A 159 -1.61 22.76 -11.92
N TYR A 160 -0.67 21.95 -12.45
CA TYR A 160 0.08 22.28 -13.66
C TYR A 160 -0.59 21.81 -14.92
N LEU A 161 -0.42 22.58 -16.01
CA LEU A 161 -0.86 22.23 -17.36
C LEU A 161 0.33 21.65 -18.13
N HIS A 162 0.35 20.34 -18.34
CA HIS A 162 1.39 19.65 -19.12
C HIS A 162 1.04 19.53 -20.60
N THR A 163 -0.24 19.58 -20.94
CA THR A 163 -0.76 19.47 -22.31
C THR A 163 -0.44 20.74 -23.11
N GLU A 164 0.04 20.60 -24.33
CA GLU A 164 0.29 21.75 -25.19
C GLU A 164 -1.02 22.46 -25.57
N LEU A 165 -1.03 23.80 -25.53
CA LEU A 165 -2.21 24.60 -25.88
C LEU A 165 -2.73 24.33 -27.30
N ARG A 166 -1.83 23.90 -28.22
CA ARG A 166 -2.20 23.52 -29.59
C ARG A 166 -3.04 22.26 -29.63
N GLU A 167 -2.73 21.27 -28.80
CA GLU A 167 -3.51 20.03 -28.73
C GLU A 167 -4.93 20.31 -28.22
N ILE A 168 -5.07 21.22 -27.25
CA ILE A 168 -6.37 21.65 -26.74
C ILE A 168 -7.14 22.44 -27.83
N ALA A 169 -6.45 23.31 -28.57
CA ALA A 169 -7.03 24.07 -29.65
C ALA A 169 -7.55 23.16 -30.77
N ASP A 170 -6.75 22.16 -31.16
CA ASP A 170 -7.12 21.20 -32.21
C ASP A 170 -8.24 20.27 -31.73
N ALA A 171 -8.25 19.83 -30.50
CA ALA A 171 -9.29 18.98 -29.93
C ALA A 171 -10.67 19.68 -29.87
N LEU A 172 -10.69 20.97 -29.56
CA LEU A 172 -11.90 21.76 -29.46
C LEU A 172 -12.25 22.49 -30.80
N ASN A 173 -11.36 22.41 -31.79
CA ASN A 173 -11.47 23.11 -33.08
C ASN A 173 -11.69 24.63 -32.92
N VAL A 174 -10.89 25.22 -32.01
CA VAL A 174 -10.90 26.68 -31.71
C VAL A 174 -9.54 27.31 -32.02
N PRO A 175 -9.47 28.61 -32.30
CA PRO A 175 -8.19 29.28 -32.51
C PRO A 175 -7.36 29.30 -31.24
N LEU A 176 -6.02 29.19 -31.38
CA LEU A 176 -5.07 29.19 -30.25
C LEU A 176 -5.25 30.45 -29.36
N THR A 177 -5.59 31.61 -29.95
CA THR A 177 -5.82 32.84 -29.20
C THR A 177 -7.02 32.78 -28.24
N GLU A 178 -8.02 31.94 -28.51
CA GLU A 178 -9.14 31.69 -27.59
C GLU A 178 -8.67 30.81 -26.41
N VAL A 179 -7.82 29.79 -26.68
CA VAL A 179 -7.25 28.93 -25.63
C VAL A 179 -6.31 29.74 -24.73
N GLU A 180 -5.50 30.66 -25.29
CA GLU A 180 -4.64 31.52 -24.50
C GLU A 180 -5.44 32.46 -23.57
N ARG A 181 -6.58 33.00 -24.06
CA ARG A 181 -7.46 33.80 -23.20
C ARG A 181 -8.13 32.99 -22.11
N ALA A 182 -8.62 31.81 -22.44
CA ALA A 182 -9.18 30.90 -21.45
C ALA A 182 -8.14 30.45 -20.40
N LEU A 183 -6.88 30.25 -20.81
CA LEU A 183 -5.80 29.98 -19.89
C LEU A 183 -5.54 31.15 -18.93
N ALA A 184 -5.59 32.40 -19.43
CA ALA A 184 -5.45 33.56 -18.58
C ALA A 184 -6.57 33.66 -17.53
N VAL A 185 -7.81 33.26 -17.88
CA VAL A 185 -8.91 33.13 -16.91
C VAL A 185 -8.59 32.06 -15.88
N VAL A 186 -8.14 30.87 -16.30
CA VAL A 186 -7.77 29.80 -15.35
C VAL A 186 -6.64 30.24 -14.42
N GLN A 187 -5.66 31.01 -14.90
CA GLN A 187 -4.54 31.51 -14.12
C GLN A 187 -4.92 32.63 -13.12
N SER A 188 -6.10 33.25 -13.28
CA SER A 188 -6.63 34.24 -12.32
C SER A 188 -7.48 33.63 -11.20
N LEU A 189 -7.79 32.31 -11.26
CA LEU A 189 -8.59 31.61 -10.26
C LEU A 189 -7.81 31.32 -8.97
N ASP A 190 -8.54 31.07 -7.88
CA ASP A 190 -7.97 30.60 -6.60
C ASP A 190 -7.99 29.04 -6.57
N PRO A 191 -6.84 28.41 -6.27
CA PRO A 191 -5.58 28.95 -5.75
C PRO A 191 -4.66 29.50 -6.84
N THR A 192 -4.06 30.62 -6.54
CA THR A 192 -3.13 31.30 -7.48
C THR A 192 -1.96 30.42 -7.86
N GLY A 193 -1.59 30.47 -9.14
CA GLY A 193 -0.52 29.65 -9.70
C GLY A 193 -1.01 28.37 -10.39
N VAL A 194 -2.31 28.08 -10.36
CA VAL A 194 -2.93 27.03 -11.15
C VAL A 194 -2.91 27.38 -12.64
N GLY A 195 -2.85 26.36 -13.53
CA GLY A 195 -2.74 26.56 -14.98
C GLY A 195 -1.35 26.97 -15.45
N ALA A 196 -0.34 26.96 -14.57
CA ALA A 196 1.04 27.20 -14.95
C ALA A 196 1.63 26.00 -15.71
N ARG A 197 2.49 26.24 -16.69
CA ARG A 197 3.18 25.21 -17.50
C ARG A 197 4.48 24.72 -16.85
N ASN A 198 5.05 25.53 -15.97
CA ASN A 198 6.28 25.20 -15.25
C ASN A 198 6.32 25.94 -13.89
N LEU A 199 7.28 25.55 -13.04
CA LEU A 199 7.46 26.12 -11.72
C LEU A 199 7.71 27.63 -11.74
N SER A 200 8.52 28.11 -12.70
CA SER A 200 8.81 29.57 -12.81
C SER A 200 7.54 30.37 -13.09
N GLU A 201 6.65 29.86 -13.96
CA GLU A 201 5.37 30.52 -14.25
C GLU A 201 4.44 30.50 -13.02
N CYS A 202 4.37 29.40 -12.29
CA CYS A 202 3.55 29.27 -11.08
C CYS A 202 3.98 30.31 -10.01
N LEU A 203 5.28 30.40 -9.74
CA LEU A 203 5.82 31.37 -8.79
C LEU A 203 5.67 32.82 -9.27
N ALA A 204 5.80 33.05 -10.60
CA ALA A 204 5.58 34.37 -11.17
C ALA A 204 4.13 34.85 -11.05
N LEU A 205 3.16 33.92 -11.18
CA LEU A 205 1.74 34.25 -10.96
C LEU A 205 1.48 34.63 -9.52
N GLN A 206 1.99 33.89 -8.56
CA GLN A 206 1.86 34.17 -7.13
C GLN A 206 2.56 35.49 -6.74
N ALA A 207 3.75 35.75 -7.30
CA ALA A 207 4.45 36.99 -7.09
C ALA A 207 3.71 38.21 -7.66
N LYS A 208 3.00 38.05 -8.79
CA LYS A 208 2.16 39.11 -9.36
C LYS A 208 0.95 39.42 -8.49
N GLU A 209 0.30 38.39 -7.95
CA GLU A 209 -0.84 38.58 -7.04
C GLU A 209 -0.42 39.26 -5.73
N ALA A 210 0.75 38.89 -5.20
CA ALA A 210 1.34 39.53 -4.02
C ALA A 210 1.86 40.96 -4.27
N ASP A 211 1.75 41.48 -5.50
CA ASP A 211 2.29 42.76 -5.95
C ASP A 211 3.81 42.93 -5.70
N ARG A 212 4.54 41.81 -5.80
CA ARG A 212 5.98 41.68 -5.55
C ARG A 212 6.76 41.18 -6.78
N TYR A 213 6.18 41.27 -7.97
CA TYR A 213 6.86 40.88 -9.19
C TYR A 213 7.73 41.99 -9.76
N ASP A 214 8.78 42.31 -9.00
CA ASP A 214 9.80 43.27 -9.40
C ASP A 214 10.78 42.67 -10.43
N PRO A 215 11.53 43.49 -11.20
CA PRO A 215 12.52 42.95 -12.14
C PRO A 215 13.60 42.10 -11.48
N CYS A 216 13.90 42.30 -10.20
CA CYS A 216 14.83 41.50 -9.43
C CYS A 216 14.24 40.13 -9.09
N MET A 217 12.98 40.08 -8.64
CA MET A 217 12.23 38.82 -8.38
C MET A 217 12.02 38.03 -9.68
N ALA A 218 11.70 38.69 -10.79
CA ALA A 218 11.58 38.04 -12.09
C ALA A 218 12.88 37.32 -12.49
N ARG A 219 14.04 37.99 -12.35
CA ARG A 219 15.36 37.36 -12.61
C ARG A 219 15.65 36.18 -11.66
N LEU A 220 15.26 36.28 -10.39
CA LEU A 220 15.40 35.21 -9.43
C LEU A 220 14.58 33.96 -9.84
N ILE A 221 13.33 34.18 -10.24
CA ILE A 221 12.41 33.12 -10.68
C ILE A 221 12.88 32.50 -12.01
N ASP A 222 13.46 33.28 -12.92
CA ASP A 222 14.00 32.77 -14.18
C ASP A 222 15.27 31.91 -13.99
N HIS A 223 15.98 32.09 -12.87
CA HIS A 223 17.24 31.40 -12.58
C HIS A 223 17.17 30.47 -11.34
N LEU A 224 16.01 29.79 -11.13
CA LEU A 224 15.84 28.82 -10.05
C LEU A 224 16.83 27.65 -10.10
N ASP A 225 17.32 27.29 -11.29
CA ASP A 225 18.37 26.29 -11.50
C ASP A 225 19.69 26.67 -10.78
N VAL A 226 20.08 27.95 -10.85
CA VAL A 226 21.27 28.47 -10.16
C VAL A 226 21.05 28.47 -8.64
N LEU A 227 19.82 28.80 -8.18
CA LEU A 227 19.45 28.71 -6.78
C LEU A 227 19.55 27.29 -6.26
N ALA A 228 19.03 26.30 -7.00
CA ALA A 228 19.12 24.89 -6.67
C ALA A 228 20.58 24.39 -6.65
N GLY A 229 21.44 24.96 -7.51
CA GLY A 229 22.89 24.73 -7.49
C GLY A 229 23.60 25.31 -6.26
N GLY A 230 22.96 26.23 -5.51
CA GLY A 230 23.49 26.87 -4.30
C GLY A 230 24.57 27.95 -4.59
N ASP A 231 24.60 28.48 -5.81
CA ASP A 231 25.54 29.57 -6.18
C ASP A 231 24.91 30.94 -5.93
N ILE A 232 24.77 31.26 -4.64
CA ILE A 232 24.15 32.51 -4.13
C ILE A 232 24.91 33.73 -4.64
N ALA A 233 26.26 33.68 -4.67
CA ALA A 233 27.06 34.79 -5.10
C ALA A 233 26.86 35.18 -6.57
N ARG A 234 26.64 34.19 -7.43
CA ARG A 234 26.29 34.40 -8.83
C ARG A 234 24.88 34.97 -8.97
N LEU A 235 23.93 34.42 -8.22
CA LEU A 235 22.54 34.83 -8.29
C LEU A 235 22.34 36.29 -7.83
N ARG A 236 23.01 36.73 -6.74
CA ARG A 236 23.01 38.12 -6.28
C ARG A 236 23.52 39.08 -7.36
N ARG A 237 24.58 38.73 -8.05
CA ARG A 237 25.09 39.52 -9.18
C ARG A 237 24.13 39.62 -10.35
N LEU A 238 23.40 38.51 -10.63
CA LEU A 238 22.39 38.49 -11.70
C LEU A 238 21.18 39.34 -11.36
N CYS A 239 20.75 39.30 -10.11
CA CYS A 239 19.62 40.11 -9.62
C CYS A 239 19.98 41.55 -9.35
N ASP A 240 21.30 41.89 -9.17
CA ASP A 240 21.82 43.20 -8.86
C ASP A 240 21.27 43.75 -7.52
N VAL A 241 21.29 42.91 -6.49
CA VAL A 241 20.77 43.20 -5.14
C VAL A 241 21.84 42.96 -4.08
N ASP A 242 21.71 43.67 -2.94
CA ASP A 242 22.58 43.44 -1.79
C ASP A 242 22.22 42.15 -1.02
N GLU A 243 22.86 41.91 0.14
CA GLU A 243 22.69 40.64 0.88
C GLU A 243 21.40 40.60 1.67
N ASP A 244 20.98 41.71 2.20
CA ASP A 244 19.78 41.84 3.02
C ASP A 244 18.53 41.78 2.13
N ASP A 245 18.49 42.55 1.04
CA ASP A 245 17.38 42.50 0.06
C ASP A 245 17.24 41.10 -0.57
N PHE A 246 18.38 40.42 -0.83
CA PHE A 246 18.36 39.05 -1.38
C PHE A 246 17.82 38.06 -0.36
N ALA A 247 18.10 38.24 0.95
CA ALA A 247 17.55 37.38 2.00
C ALA A 247 16.03 37.57 2.12
N ASP A 248 15.53 38.78 2.01
CA ASP A 248 14.09 39.09 2.02
C ASP A 248 13.38 38.50 0.81
N MET A 249 13.95 38.62 -0.40
CA MET A 249 13.42 37.98 -1.61
C MET A 249 13.37 36.47 -1.49
N LEU A 250 14.38 35.83 -0.88
CA LEU A 250 14.36 34.37 -0.64
C LEU A 250 13.33 33.97 0.40
N ALA A 251 13.15 34.78 1.46
CA ALA A 251 12.12 34.53 2.47
C ALA A 251 10.71 34.56 1.84
N GLU A 252 10.51 35.55 0.97
CA GLU A 252 9.25 35.70 0.23
C GLU A 252 9.01 34.55 -0.75
N LEU A 253 10.01 34.18 -1.56
CA LEU A 253 9.92 33.04 -2.48
C LEU A 253 9.57 31.74 -1.75
N ARG A 254 10.04 31.56 -0.50
CA ARG A 254 9.69 30.39 0.33
C ARG A 254 8.25 30.42 0.85
N SER A 255 7.61 31.57 0.89
CA SER A 255 6.21 31.68 1.29
C SER A 255 5.26 31.21 0.20
N TYR A 256 5.72 31.17 -1.04
CA TYR A 256 4.92 30.73 -2.19
C TYR A 256 4.78 29.21 -2.22
N ASP A 257 3.63 28.76 -2.73
CA ASP A 257 3.30 27.34 -2.81
C ASP A 257 3.65 26.79 -4.21
N PRO A 258 4.64 25.90 -4.34
CA PRO A 258 5.00 25.31 -5.62
C PRO A 258 3.96 24.32 -6.16
N LYS A 259 2.99 23.90 -5.35
CA LYS A 259 1.96 22.92 -5.73
C LYS A 259 0.58 23.32 -5.20
N PRO A 260 0.00 24.41 -5.72
CA PRO A 260 -1.24 24.95 -5.18
C PRO A 260 -2.42 23.98 -5.24
N GLY A 261 -2.48 23.11 -6.27
CA GLY A 261 -3.53 22.12 -6.45
C GLY A 261 -3.59 21.07 -5.34
N CYS A 262 -2.47 20.74 -4.70
CA CYS A 262 -2.43 19.73 -3.65
C CYS A 262 -3.26 20.09 -2.39
N ARG A 263 -3.67 21.36 -2.22
CA ARG A 263 -4.56 21.77 -1.14
C ARG A 263 -5.97 21.21 -1.27
N TYR A 264 -6.41 20.99 -2.50
CA TYR A 264 -7.74 20.48 -2.86
C TYR A 264 -7.74 18.98 -3.18
N GLY A 265 -6.59 18.39 -3.38
CA GLY A 265 -6.41 16.97 -3.60
C GLY A 265 -6.67 16.15 -2.34
N GLY A 266 -7.91 16.17 -1.88
CA GLY A 266 -8.40 15.32 -0.79
C GLY A 266 -8.60 13.86 -1.19
N GLY A 267 -8.05 13.42 -2.31
CA GLY A 267 -7.86 12.01 -2.60
C GLY A 267 -6.78 11.46 -1.69
N GLY A 268 -7.04 11.45 -0.38
CA GLY A 268 -6.19 10.69 0.54
C GLY A 268 -6.00 9.31 -0.06
N GLU A 269 -4.75 8.85 -0.16
CA GLU A 269 -4.46 7.47 -0.50
C GLU A 269 -5.47 6.60 0.23
N ALA A 270 -6.22 5.78 -0.51
CA ALA A 270 -7.27 4.96 0.07
C ALA A 270 -6.70 4.27 1.31
N ALA A 271 -7.29 4.54 2.47
CA ALA A 271 -6.77 4.05 3.73
C ALA A 271 -6.63 2.54 3.63
N VAL A 272 -5.42 2.04 3.69
CA VAL A 272 -5.14 0.61 3.58
C VAL A 272 -5.82 -0.08 4.76
N VAL A 273 -6.80 -0.93 4.47
CA VAL A 273 -7.49 -1.72 5.50
C VAL A 273 -6.54 -2.83 5.97
N PRO A 274 -6.18 -2.88 7.27
CA PRO A 274 -5.25 -3.88 7.77
C PRO A 274 -5.90 -5.26 7.89
N ASP A 275 -5.14 -6.32 7.62
CA ASP A 275 -5.54 -7.72 7.81
C ASP A 275 -5.43 -8.16 9.28
N VAL A 276 -4.42 -7.65 9.98
CA VAL A 276 -4.09 -8.02 11.36
C VAL A 276 -4.04 -6.79 12.24
N LEU A 277 -4.64 -6.88 13.42
CA LEU A 277 -4.63 -5.84 14.44
C LEU A 277 -3.74 -6.30 15.61
N VAL A 278 -2.79 -5.46 15.99
CA VAL A 278 -1.87 -5.70 17.11
C VAL A 278 -2.06 -4.61 18.15
N GLU A 279 -2.54 -4.98 19.31
CA GLU A 279 -2.84 -4.08 20.42
C GLU A 279 -2.04 -4.47 21.67
N PRO A 280 -1.66 -3.51 22.51
CA PRO A 280 -1.00 -3.82 23.78
C PRO A 280 -1.99 -4.52 24.73
N ALA A 281 -1.57 -5.65 25.30
CA ALA A 281 -2.38 -6.40 26.27
C ALA A 281 -2.33 -5.76 27.65
N LYS A 282 -3.44 -5.81 28.42
CA LYS A 282 -3.54 -5.26 29.78
C LYS A 282 -2.56 -5.86 30.78
N GLY A 283 -2.02 -7.06 30.50
CA GLY A 283 -1.06 -7.78 31.34
C GLY A 283 0.40 -7.65 30.89
N GLY A 284 0.71 -6.80 29.94
CA GLY A 284 2.00 -6.76 29.23
C GLY A 284 2.02 -7.74 28.06
N GLY A 285 2.80 -7.42 27.01
CA GLY A 285 2.79 -8.18 25.76
C GLY A 285 1.79 -7.63 24.74
N TRP A 286 1.45 -8.43 23.73
CA TRP A 286 0.64 -8.00 22.56
C TRP A 286 -0.54 -8.95 22.34
N THR A 287 -1.69 -8.39 22.07
CA THR A 287 -2.89 -9.12 21.61
C THR A 287 -2.96 -8.99 20.10
N ILE A 288 -3.04 -10.14 19.41
CA ILE A 288 -3.04 -10.20 17.96
C ILE A 288 -4.40 -10.75 17.52
N ARG A 289 -5.08 -10.02 16.65
CA ARG A 289 -6.40 -10.39 16.12
C ARG A 289 -6.41 -10.22 14.61
N LEU A 290 -7.17 -11.06 13.93
CA LEU A 290 -7.51 -10.83 12.53
C LEU A 290 -8.61 -9.76 12.46
N ASN A 291 -8.59 -8.99 11.40
CA ASN A 291 -9.67 -8.05 11.11
C ASN A 291 -10.85 -8.82 10.50
N GLU A 292 -11.86 -9.08 11.29
CA GLU A 292 -13.05 -9.82 10.85
C GLU A 292 -13.94 -9.03 9.89
N ALA A 293 -13.79 -7.71 9.84
CA ALA A 293 -14.57 -6.85 8.95
C ALA A 293 -14.24 -7.03 7.47
N THR A 294 -13.05 -7.59 7.17
CA THR A 294 -12.56 -7.75 5.79
C THR A 294 -12.83 -9.11 5.16
N LEU A 295 -13.35 -10.06 5.92
CA LEU A 295 -13.54 -11.43 5.42
C LEU A 295 -14.98 -11.88 5.69
N PRO A 296 -15.79 -12.14 4.65
CA PRO A 296 -17.13 -12.67 4.82
C PRO A 296 -17.05 -14.07 5.43
N ARG A 297 -17.86 -14.32 6.45
CA ARG A 297 -18.00 -15.65 7.04
C ARG A 297 -18.90 -16.49 6.17
N LEU A 298 -18.35 -17.53 5.56
CA LEU A 298 -19.11 -18.46 4.74
C LEU A 298 -19.74 -19.58 5.60
N VAL A 299 -20.97 -19.91 5.31
CA VAL A 299 -21.70 -21.00 5.94
C VAL A 299 -22.33 -21.87 4.87
N VAL A 300 -22.35 -23.19 5.10
CA VAL A 300 -23.05 -24.14 4.20
C VAL A 300 -24.47 -24.33 4.72
N ASN A 301 -25.46 -24.09 3.86
CA ASN A 301 -26.85 -24.35 4.15
C ASN A 301 -27.16 -25.87 4.00
N ARG A 302 -27.00 -26.59 5.10
CA ARG A 302 -27.22 -28.05 5.12
C ARG A 302 -28.70 -28.43 5.04
N ASP A 303 -29.59 -27.56 5.54
CA ASP A 303 -31.03 -27.83 5.48
C ASP A 303 -31.52 -27.77 4.03
N TYR A 304 -31.08 -26.75 3.30
CA TYR A 304 -31.35 -26.62 1.87
C TYR A 304 -30.79 -27.81 1.05
N PHE A 305 -29.57 -28.27 1.39
CA PHE A 305 -29.01 -29.47 0.77
C PHE A 305 -29.88 -30.71 0.99
N VAL A 306 -30.42 -30.95 2.21
CA VAL A 306 -31.29 -32.08 2.53
C VAL A 306 -32.60 -32.00 1.73
N GLU A 307 -33.20 -30.82 1.63
CA GLU A 307 -34.43 -30.61 0.85
C GLU A 307 -34.22 -30.90 -0.65
N LEU A 308 -33.15 -30.36 -1.25
CA LEU A 308 -32.80 -30.56 -2.64
C LEU A 308 -32.52 -32.05 -2.92
N LYS A 309 -31.81 -32.73 -2.02
CA LYS A 309 -31.50 -34.16 -2.14
C LYS A 309 -32.74 -35.05 -2.02
N ALA A 310 -33.70 -34.67 -1.18
CA ALA A 310 -34.99 -35.37 -1.06
C ALA A 310 -35.88 -35.20 -2.31
N GLY A 311 -35.85 -33.99 -2.91
CA GLY A 311 -36.58 -33.70 -4.15
C GLY A 311 -35.95 -34.30 -5.43
N SER A 312 -34.65 -34.59 -5.40
CA SER A 312 -33.92 -35.12 -6.55
C SER A 312 -34.20 -36.60 -6.78
N ARG A 313 -34.80 -36.97 -7.91
CA ARG A 313 -35.01 -38.38 -8.34
C ARG A 313 -33.89 -38.92 -9.18
N ASP A 314 -33.11 -38.08 -9.83
CA ASP A 314 -32.05 -38.43 -10.76
C ASP A 314 -30.69 -38.62 -10.07
N LYS A 315 -29.95 -39.66 -10.50
CA LYS A 315 -28.62 -39.98 -9.96
C LYS A 315 -27.59 -38.86 -10.29
N ALA A 316 -27.70 -38.26 -11.48
CA ALA A 316 -26.81 -37.20 -11.91
C ALA A 316 -26.97 -35.94 -11.04
N SER A 317 -28.21 -35.53 -10.75
CA SER A 317 -28.50 -34.40 -9.89
C SER A 317 -28.00 -34.58 -8.45
N ARG A 318 -28.09 -35.82 -7.93
CA ARG A 318 -27.55 -36.14 -6.59
C ARG A 318 -26.01 -36.11 -6.56
N ALA A 319 -25.37 -36.60 -7.64
CA ALA A 319 -23.92 -36.54 -7.75
C ALA A 319 -23.44 -35.11 -7.80
N TRP A 320 -24.06 -34.24 -8.60
CA TRP A 320 -23.77 -32.82 -8.67
C TRP A 320 -23.94 -32.08 -7.32
N LEU A 321 -25.04 -32.38 -6.59
CA LEU A 321 -25.26 -31.79 -5.26
C LEU A 321 -24.18 -32.20 -4.25
N ASN A 322 -23.70 -33.43 -4.29
CA ASN A 322 -22.62 -33.89 -3.42
C ASN A 322 -21.28 -33.21 -3.79
N GLU A 323 -21.03 -33.00 -5.08
CA GLU A 323 -19.85 -32.26 -5.56
C GLU A 323 -19.87 -30.81 -5.09
N GLN A 324 -21.00 -30.09 -5.25
CA GLN A 324 -21.17 -28.71 -4.76
C GLN A 324 -21.00 -28.62 -3.24
N LEU A 325 -21.48 -29.60 -2.48
CA LEU A 325 -21.25 -29.63 -1.03
C LEU A 325 -19.76 -29.84 -0.73
N GLY A 326 -19.08 -30.74 -1.45
CA GLY A 326 -17.64 -30.95 -1.28
C GLY A 326 -16.81 -29.75 -1.59
N GLU A 327 -17.15 -29.00 -2.65
CA GLU A 327 -16.48 -27.71 -2.99
C GLU A 327 -16.73 -26.64 -1.95
N ALA A 328 -17.95 -26.52 -1.43
CA ALA A 328 -18.29 -25.58 -0.37
C ALA A 328 -17.50 -25.85 0.93
N ASP A 329 -17.50 -27.10 1.38
CA ASP A 329 -16.75 -27.53 2.57
C ASP A 329 -15.23 -27.37 2.39
N TRP A 330 -14.73 -27.61 1.17
CA TRP A 330 -13.32 -27.40 0.84
C TRP A 330 -12.96 -25.91 0.91
N LEU A 331 -13.76 -25.03 0.31
CA LEU A 331 -13.50 -23.59 0.29
C LEU A 331 -13.47 -23.03 1.72
N ILE A 332 -14.42 -23.39 2.57
CA ILE A 332 -14.47 -22.94 3.97
C ILE A 332 -13.20 -23.39 4.69
N ARG A 333 -12.81 -24.68 4.56
CA ARG A 333 -11.58 -25.18 5.19
C ARG A 333 -10.33 -24.46 4.73
N VAL A 334 -10.20 -24.14 3.45
CA VAL A 334 -9.06 -23.41 2.90
C VAL A 334 -9.02 -21.98 3.44
N LEU A 335 -10.16 -21.31 3.55
CA LEU A 335 -10.23 -19.95 4.12
C LEU A 335 -9.88 -19.94 5.62
N ASP A 336 -10.38 -20.91 6.38
CA ASP A 336 -10.03 -21.07 7.80
C ASP A 336 -8.53 -21.36 8.00
N GLN A 337 -7.97 -22.23 7.16
CA GLN A 337 -6.54 -22.53 7.18
C GLN A 337 -5.71 -21.30 6.83
N ARG A 338 -6.14 -20.50 5.85
CA ARG A 338 -5.50 -19.22 5.52
C ARG A 338 -5.48 -18.29 6.72
N GLN A 339 -6.63 -18.09 7.41
CA GLN A 339 -6.74 -17.25 8.59
C GLN A 339 -5.79 -17.70 9.70
N LYS A 340 -5.79 -19.02 10.02
CA LYS A 340 -4.87 -19.61 11.00
C LYS A 340 -3.41 -19.38 10.64
N THR A 341 -3.05 -19.51 9.36
CA THR A 341 -1.68 -19.33 8.90
C THR A 341 -1.25 -17.86 9.01
N ILE A 342 -2.12 -16.91 8.61
CA ILE A 342 -1.84 -15.48 8.77
C ILE A 342 -1.63 -15.14 10.25
N LEU A 343 -2.51 -15.63 11.13
CA LEU A 343 -2.43 -15.36 12.57
C LEU A 343 -1.15 -15.96 13.18
N LYS A 344 -0.79 -17.22 12.86
CA LYS A 344 0.45 -17.85 13.33
C LYS A 344 1.67 -17.07 12.86
N THR A 345 1.71 -16.66 11.59
CA THR A 345 2.82 -15.88 11.03
C THR A 345 2.92 -14.51 11.68
N ALA A 346 1.82 -13.80 11.86
CA ALA A 346 1.78 -12.51 12.54
C ALA A 346 2.21 -12.62 14.00
N SER A 347 1.76 -13.65 14.71
CA SER A 347 2.17 -13.92 16.10
C SER A 347 3.67 -14.10 16.24
N GLU A 348 4.28 -14.89 15.36
CA GLU A 348 5.74 -15.11 15.39
C GLU A 348 6.50 -13.84 15.04
N ILE A 349 6.05 -13.06 14.05
CA ILE A 349 6.64 -11.76 13.71
C ILE A 349 6.60 -10.82 14.94
N VAL A 350 5.44 -10.68 15.60
CA VAL A 350 5.28 -9.81 16.76
C VAL A 350 6.18 -10.25 17.91
N THR A 351 6.30 -11.55 18.18
CA THR A 351 7.15 -12.11 19.21
C THR A 351 8.63 -11.82 18.94
N ARG A 352 9.09 -12.02 17.70
CA ARG A 352 10.47 -11.76 17.30
C ARG A 352 10.82 -10.28 17.25
N GLN A 353 9.85 -9.45 16.87
CA GLN A 353 10.00 -8.00 16.69
C GLN A 353 9.45 -7.20 17.87
N GLU A 354 9.38 -7.76 19.08
CA GLU A 354 8.86 -7.07 20.25
C GLU A 354 9.51 -5.71 20.49
N GLY A 355 10.83 -5.60 20.26
CA GLY A 355 11.56 -4.35 20.33
C GLY A 355 11.02 -3.27 19.39
N PHE A 356 10.67 -3.63 18.16
CA PHE A 356 10.07 -2.70 17.21
C PHE A 356 8.72 -2.16 17.71
N PHE A 357 7.85 -3.02 18.24
CA PHE A 357 6.54 -2.59 18.71
C PHE A 357 6.63 -1.69 19.96
N ARG A 358 7.65 -1.87 20.81
CA ARG A 358 7.89 -1.03 21.99
C ARG A 358 8.64 0.27 21.68
N GLU A 359 9.78 0.18 21.01
CA GLU A 359 10.74 1.29 20.84
C GLU A 359 10.72 1.89 19.42
N GLY A 360 10.29 1.11 18.43
CA GLY A 360 10.20 1.54 17.02
C GLY A 360 11.30 0.95 16.15
N VAL A 361 11.49 1.57 14.98
CA VAL A 361 12.37 1.06 13.91
C VAL A 361 13.83 0.87 14.38
N SER A 362 14.30 1.69 15.33
CA SER A 362 15.66 1.61 15.89
C SER A 362 15.96 0.29 16.59
N ALA A 363 14.93 -0.35 17.17
CA ALA A 363 15.05 -1.63 17.88
C ALA A 363 14.63 -2.84 17.02
N MET A 364 14.50 -2.65 15.71
CA MET A 364 14.11 -3.70 14.79
C MET A 364 15.25 -4.71 14.60
N ARG A 365 14.95 -6.00 14.84
CA ARG A 365 15.91 -7.11 14.66
C ARG A 365 15.84 -7.66 13.22
N PRO A 366 16.96 -8.19 12.69
CA PRO A 366 16.91 -8.90 11.43
C PRO A 366 16.07 -10.17 11.59
N LEU A 367 15.21 -10.45 10.61
CA LEU A 367 14.33 -11.62 10.60
C LEU A 367 14.28 -12.18 9.19
N THR A 368 14.49 -13.49 9.07
CA THR A 368 14.41 -14.19 7.79
C THR A 368 13.10 -14.98 7.68
N LEU A 369 12.62 -15.15 6.45
CA LEU A 369 11.43 -15.98 6.17
C LEU A 369 11.63 -17.42 6.67
N ARG A 370 12.85 -17.94 6.57
CA ARG A 370 13.22 -19.28 7.00
C ARG A 370 13.07 -19.48 8.51
N GLU A 371 13.53 -18.54 9.31
CA GLU A 371 13.41 -18.61 10.78
C GLU A 371 11.95 -18.68 11.24
N VAL A 372 11.09 -17.85 10.63
CA VAL A 372 9.65 -17.90 10.92
C VAL A 372 9.05 -19.21 10.43
N ALA A 373 9.40 -19.67 9.23
CA ALA A 373 8.90 -20.90 8.65
C ALA A 373 9.24 -22.14 9.50
N GLU A 374 10.48 -22.22 10.03
CA GLU A 374 10.92 -23.28 10.93
C GLU A 374 10.11 -23.30 12.23
N THR A 375 9.81 -22.13 12.83
CA THR A 375 9.05 -22.05 14.09
C THR A 375 7.58 -22.41 13.93
N ILE A 376 6.95 -22.01 12.82
CA ILE A 376 5.53 -22.33 12.58
C ILE A 376 5.32 -23.66 11.85
N GLU A 377 6.42 -24.42 11.63
CA GLU A 377 6.44 -25.73 10.95
C GLU A 377 5.85 -25.68 9.53
N MET A 378 6.19 -24.63 8.77
CA MET A 378 5.71 -24.42 7.41
C MET A 378 6.86 -24.20 6.42
N HIS A 379 6.58 -24.32 5.13
CA HIS A 379 7.59 -24.05 4.11
C HIS A 379 7.78 -22.54 3.92
N GLU A 380 9.03 -22.08 3.71
CA GLU A 380 9.39 -20.69 3.49
C GLU A 380 8.54 -20.01 2.39
N SER A 381 8.24 -20.74 1.30
CA SER A 381 7.40 -20.20 0.22
C SER A 381 5.96 -19.91 0.67
N THR A 382 5.42 -20.64 1.65
CA THR A 382 4.10 -20.38 2.22
C THR A 382 4.12 -19.10 3.03
N VAL A 383 5.12 -18.93 3.90
CA VAL A 383 5.31 -17.68 4.69
C VAL A 383 5.46 -16.48 3.76
N SER A 384 6.27 -16.60 2.70
CA SER A 384 6.45 -15.54 1.72
C SER A 384 5.14 -15.12 1.03
N ARG A 385 4.28 -16.07 0.66
CA ARG A 385 2.96 -15.78 0.06
C ARG A 385 2.00 -15.14 1.05
N VAL A 386 1.99 -15.63 2.29
CA VAL A 386 1.12 -15.13 3.36
C VAL A 386 1.47 -13.70 3.76
N THR A 387 2.76 -13.32 3.70
CA THR A 387 3.25 -12.00 4.11
C THR A 387 3.20 -10.94 3.00
N SER A 388 3.03 -11.35 1.74
CA SER A 388 2.92 -10.42 0.62
C SER A 388 1.52 -9.82 0.55
N ASN A 389 1.44 -8.50 0.33
CA ASN A 389 0.18 -7.74 0.24
C ASN A 389 -0.74 -7.93 1.46
N LYS A 390 -0.16 -8.10 2.64
CA LYS A 390 -0.87 -8.18 3.92
C LYS A 390 -0.36 -7.12 4.87
N PHE A 391 -1.29 -6.43 5.49
CA PHE A 391 -1.00 -5.29 6.35
C PHE A 391 -1.33 -5.61 7.80
N LEU A 392 -0.42 -5.15 8.67
CA LEU A 392 -0.54 -5.24 10.11
C LEU A 392 -0.66 -3.84 10.67
N SER A 393 -1.73 -3.57 11.43
CA SER A 393 -1.91 -2.31 12.15
C SER A 393 -1.45 -2.44 13.59
N CYS A 394 -0.69 -1.46 14.04
CA CYS A 394 -0.23 -1.35 15.42
C CYS A 394 -0.33 0.11 15.90
N PRO A 395 -0.14 0.43 17.19
CA PRO A 395 -0.18 1.81 17.69
C PRO A 395 0.80 2.78 17.02
N ARG A 396 1.80 2.27 16.30
CA ARG A 396 2.80 3.06 15.56
C ARG A 396 2.42 3.34 14.10
N GLY A 397 1.36 2.71 13.62
CA GLY A 397 0.90 2.81 12.23
C GLY A 397 0.65 1.46 11.58
N THR A 398 0.31 1.50 10.30
CA THR A 398 0.06 0.31 9.47
C THR A 398 1.30 -0.02 8.66
N PHE A 399 1.73 -1.29 8.72
CA PHE A 399 2.93 -1.79 8.03
C PHE A 399 2.60 -3.04 7.24
N GLU A 400 3.22 -3.21 6.07
CA GLU A 400 3.16 -4.48 5.36
C GLU A 400 3.90 -5.55 6.17
N MET A 401 3.36 -6.77 6.29
CA MET A 401 4.02 -7.86 7.03
C MET A 401 5.41 -8.20 6.47
N LYS A 402 5.61 -7.99 5.17
CA LYS A 402 6.89 -8.17 4.50
C LYS A 402 7.97 -7.20 4.99
N TYR A 403 7.61 -6.02 5.49
CA TYR A 403 8.53 -5.02 6.02
C TYR A 403 9.41 -5.54 7.16
N PHE A 404 8.89 -6.48 7.95
CA PHE A 404 9.62 -7.05 9.10
C PHE A 404 10.72 -8.04 8.70
N PHE A 405 10.71 -8.51 7.45
CA PHE A 405 11.75 -9.40 6.93
C PHE A 405 12.88 -8.58 6.31
N SER A 406 13.85 -8.27 7.11
CA SER A 406 15.02 -7.51 6.70
C SER A 406 16.30 -8.34 6.84
N SER A 407 17.20 -8.18 5.86
CA SER A 407 18.52 -8.81 5.94
C SER A 407 19.33 -8.21 7.10
N GLY A 408 19.92 -9.07 7.90
CA GLY A 408 20.90 -8.69 8.92
C GLY A 408 22.18 -8.20 8.28
N VAL A 409 22.74 -7.13 8.84
CA VAL A 409 24.11 -6.72 8.58
C VAL A 409 24.91 -7.11 9.83
N GLY A 410 26.11 -7.71 9.65
CA GLY A 410 26.90 -8.22 10.76
C GLY A 410 27.12 -7.15 11.83
N ALA A 411 26.80 -7.49 13.07
CA ALA A 411 27.20 -6.71 14.23
C ALA A 411 28.38 -7.40 14.91
N ALA A 412 29.25 -6.61 15.51
CA ALA A 412 30.43 -7.12 16.21
C ALA A 412 30.09 -8.08 17.39
N ASP A 413 28.85 -7.98 17.92
CA ASP A 413 28.37 -8.76 19.08
C ASP A 413 27.49 -9.97 18.69
N GLY A 414 27.43 -10.37 17.42
CA GLY A 414 26.69 -11.57 16.98
C GLY A 414 25.17 -11.41 16.80
N GLU A 415 24.53 -10.41 17.36
CA GLU A 415 23.16 -10.03 17.04
C GLU A 415 23.17 -9.01 15.87
N GLY A 416 22.94 -9.48 14.64
CA GLY A 416 22.91 -8.63 13.46
C GLY A 416 21.86 -7.52 13.59
N ALA A 417 22.21 -6.30 13.21
CA ALA A 417 21.24 -5.22 13.14
C ALA A 417 20.48 -5.25 11.82
N SER A 418 19.19 -4.87 11.85
CA SER A 418 18.39 -4.78 10.63
C SER A 418 18.83 -3.60 9.76
N SER A 419 18.76 -3.77 8.45
CA SER A 419 19.08 -2.69 7.51
C SER A 419 18.21 -1.45 7.75
N GLU A 420 16.96 -1.62 8.18
CA GLU A 420 16.04 -0.52 8.47
C GLU A 420 16.40 0.22 9.76
N ALA A 421 16.86 -0.48 10.80
CA ALA A 421 17.37 0.14 12.03
C ALA A 421 18.60 1.01 11.74
N ILE A 422 19.52 0.52 10.90
CA ILE A 422 20.70 1.28 10.48
C ILE A 422 20.28 2.53 9.67
N LYS A 423 19.33 2.42 8.74
CA LYS A 423 18.80 3.56 7.98
C LYS A 423 18.14 4.58 8.91
N ALA A 424 17.34 4.13 9.87
CA ALA A 424 16.72 5.03 10.87
C ALA A 424 17.78 5.76 11.70
N ARG A 425 18.86 5.07 12.09
CA ARG A 425 19.96 5.66 12.84
C ARG A 425 20.72 6.69 12.00
N ILE A 426 21.01 6.40 10.72
CA ILE A 426 21.64 7.36 9.80
C ILE A 426 20.75 8.62 9.67
N ARG A 427 19.41 8.44 9.54
CA ARG A 427 18.47 9.57 9.47
C ARG A 427 18.52 10.42 10.74
N ALA A 428 18.55 9.81 11.92
CA ALA A 428 18.65 10.49 13.19
C ALA A 428 19.97 11.26 13.34
N LEU A 429 21.12 10.65 12.98
CA LEU A 429 22.44 11.29 13.03
C LEU A 429 22.52 12.47 12.05
N CYS A 430 21.99 12.33 10.85
CA CYS A 430 21.94 13.42 9.85
C CYS A 430 20.98 14.55 10.28
N GLY A 431 19.87 14.21 10.95
CA GLY A 431 18.94 15.20 11.51
C GLY A 431 19.51 16.01 12.69
N ALA A 432 20.36 15.36 13.50
CA ALA A 432 21.03 15.99 14.64
C ALA A 432 22.33 16.73 14.29
N GLU A 433 22.69 16.83 13.00
CA GLU A 433 23.90 17.52 12.56
C GLU A 433 23.84 19.04 12.80
N ASP A 434 24.92 19.60 13.33
CA ASP A 434 25.11 21.06 13.38
C ASP A 434 25.21 21.64 11.97
N GLU A 435 24.70 22.86 11.77
CA GLU A 435 24.77 23.60 10.50
C GLU A 435 26.21 23.80 10.00
N LYS A 436 27.15 24.00 10.93
CA LYS A 436 28.58 24.27 10.64
C LYS A 436 29.43 22.99 10.54
N LYS A 437 28.95 21.85 11.06
CA LYS A 437 29.74 20.60 11.16
C LYS A 437 28.99 19.42 10.55
N ILE A 438 28.92 19.39 9.23
CA ILE A 438 28.24 18.32 8.50
C ILE A 438 29.09 17.05 8.52
N LEU A 439 28.48 15.91 8.85
CA LEU A 439 29.13 14.62 8.94
C LEU A 439 29.45 14.06 7.54
N SER A 440 30.66 13.60 7.33
CA SER A 440 31.00 12.86 6.12
C SER A 440 30.55 11.40 6.23
N ASP A 441 30.37 10.69 5.12
CA ASP A 441 30.01 9.26 5.12
C ASP A 441 31.03 8.40 5.89
N GLN A 442 32.32 8.81 5.93
CA GLN A 442 33.31 8.16 6.77
C GLN A 442 33.05 8.35 8.24
N LYS A 443 32.72 9.59 8.65
CA LYS A 443 32.45 9.91 10.05
C LYS A 443 31.16 9.28 10.56
N LEU A 444 30.14 9.16 9.67
CA LEU A 444 28.93 8.40 9.96
C LEU A 444 29.25 6.91 10.16
N ALA A 445 30.11 6.31 9.33
CA ALA A 445 30.57 4.95 9.50
C ALA A 445 31.32 4.76 10.82
N ASP A 446 32.25 5.67 11.15
CA ASP A 446 33.01 5.59 12.39
C ASP A 446 32.09 5.69 13.64
N MET A 447 31.07 6.54 13.60
CA MET A 447 30.08 6.66 14.68
C MET A 447 29.21 5.41 14.81
N LEU A 448 28.73 4.86 13.68
CA LEU A 448 27.95 3.63 13.68
C LEU A 448 28.79 2.42 14.15
N ASN A 449 30.06 2.36 13.76
CA ASN A 449 30.98 1.31 14.23
C ASN A 449 31.26 1.43 15.75
N ALA A 450 31.30 2.66 16.27
CA ALA A 450 31.41 2.87 17.73
C ALA A 450 30.12 2.45 18.49
N GLU A 451 28.97 2.46 17.83
CA GLU A 451 27.70 1.95 18.35
C GLU A 451 27.55 0.41 18.21
N GLY A 452 28.56 -0.27 17.64
CA GLY A 452 28.59 -1.73 17.50
C GLY A 452 28.16 -2.28 16.13
N PHE A 453 27.91 -1.40 15.15
CA PHE A 453 27.60 -1.82 13.77
C PHE A 453 28.90 -1.94 12.96
N ASP A 454 29.12 -3.07 12.31
CA ASP A 454 30.29 -3.22 11.41
C ASP A 454 29.92 -2.80 9.99
N LEU A 455 30.13 -1.53 9.68
CA LEU A 455 29.70 -0.92 8.42
C LEU A 455 30.85 -0.24 7.68
N ALA A 456 31.02 -0.63 6.42
CA ALA A 456 31.94 0.07 5.52
C ALA A 456 31.32 1.42 5.04
N ARG A 457 32.18 2.44 4.81
CA ARG A 457 31.77 3.74 4.26
C ARG A 457 30.85 3.62 3.04
N ARG A 458 31.13 2.68 2.11
CA ARG A 458 30.31 2.50 0.90
C ARG A 458 28.89 2.03 1.23
N THR A 459 28.74 1.19 2.23
CA THR A 459 27.43 0.70 2.70
C THR A 459 26.63 1.83 3.32
N VAL A 460 27.27 2.68 4.13
CA VAL A 460 26.64 3.88 4.72
C VAL A 460 26.17 4.86 3.63
N ALA A 461 27.01 5.11 2.60
CA ALA A 461 26.64 5.95 1.47
C ALA A 461 25.42 5.38 0.72
N LYS A 462 25.39 4.07 0.44
CA LYS A 462 24.25 3.39 -0.19
C LYS A 462 22.96 3.52 0.65
N TYR A 463 23.04 3.32 1.96
CA TYR A 463 21.88 3.47 2.83
C TYR A 463 21.40 4.91 2.93
N ARG A 464 22.32 5.88 3.02
CA ARG A 464 21.98 7.31 3.00
C ARG A 464 21.25 7.71 1.71
N GLU A 465 21.74 7.26 0.56
CA GLU A 465 21.10 7.50 -0.75
C GLU A 465 19.72 6.83 -0.84
N ALA A 466 19.61 5.60 -0.34
CA ALA A 466 18.32 4.89 -0.31
C ALA A 466 17.25 5.57 0.57
N ILE A 467 17.66 6.39 1.56
CA ILE A 467 16.76 7.18 2.42
C ILE A 467 16.43 8.55 1.75
N GLY A 468 17.06 8.90 0.63
CA GLY A 468 16.91 10.20 -0.02
C GLY A 468 17.71 11.33 0.64
N ILE A 469 18.67 11.03 1.51
CA ILE A 469 19.54 12.05 2.14
C ILE A 469 20.69 12.37 1.21
N GLY A 470 20.86 13.65 0.87
CA GLY A 470 21.89 14.16 -0.01
C GLY A 470 23.32 13.93 0.52
N SER A 471 24.31 14.01 -0.35
CA SER A 471 25.72 13.93 0.02
C SER A 471 26.11 15.06 1.02
N SER A 472 27.24 14.90 1.73
CA SER A 472 27.72 15.94 2.66
C SER A 472 27.87 17.32 2.00
N ALA A 473 28.18 17.36 0.70
CA ALA A 473 28.28 18.59 -0.08
C ALA A 473 26.87 19.19 -0.36
N GLN A 474 25.91 18.36 -0.71
CA GLN A 474 24.51 18.79 -0.92
C GLN A 474 23.89 19.29 0.37
N ARG A 475 24.00 18.53 1.47
CA ARG A 475 23.49 18.94 2.78
C ARG A 475 24.10 20.25 3.29
N ARG A 476 25.39 20.50 2.96
CA ARG A 476 26.04 21.78 3.27
C ARG A 476 25.43 22.94 2.49
N ARG A 477 25.10 22.72 1.22
CA ARG A 477 24.40 23.73 0.40
C ARG A 477 23.00 24.01 0.91
N GLU A 478 22.22 22.95 1.19
CA GLU A 478 20.86 23.06 1.73
C GLU A 478 20.83 23.81 3.07
N LYS A 479 21.74 23.46 4.01
CA LYS A 479 21.80 24.13 5.30
C LYS A 479 22.24 25.60 5.18
N LYS A 480 23.17 25.89 4.26
CA LYS A 480 23.57 27.29 3.96
C LYS A 480 22.41 28.08 3.36
N LEU A 481 21.59 27.46 2.52
CA LEU A 481 20.39 28.10 1.99
C LEU A 481 19.33 28.35 3.08
N ARG A 482 19.19 27.43 4.06
CA ARG A 482 18.26 27.63 5.19
C ARG A 482 18.67 28.67 6.19
N SER A 483 19.96 28.96 6.31
CA SER A 483 20.51 29.95 7.24
C SER A 483 20.50 31.40 6.70
N LEU A 484 20.14 31.57 5.44
CA LEU A 484 19.83 32.85 4.77
C LEU A 484 18.32 33.12 4.86
#